data_1d666b2f2d1dd4168b817597815283f0
#
_entry.id   1d666b2f2d1dd4168b817597815283f0
#
_cell.length_a   1.000
_cell.length_b   1.000
_cell.length_c   1.000
_cell.angle_alpha   90.00
_cell.angle_beta   90.00
_cell.angle_gamma   90.00
#
_symmetry.space_group_name_H-M   'P 1'
#
loop_
_entity.id
_entity.type
_entity.pdbx_description
1 polymer ?
#
loop_
_entity_poly.entity_id
_entity_poly.type
_entity_poly.pdbx_seq_one_letter_code
_entity_poly.pdbx_strand_id
1 'polypeptide(L)'
;MIQIQHLTITHTKDLRELVHDLNLTIATGEKVAIIGEEGNGKSSLLALLVNPKTHFGHLSYEGTINKPDSPQVYIPQQISDDLQSLTLNDYFFADTYDLDYATLYRLADELHFDSERFASSQLISSLSGGEKLKIQLIRELARPHDINFLDEPSNDMDLTTMTWLKDFIKHSDKTIIYISHDEDLLSQTADTIIHLELLKRRRQARTSVEHLDYDNYSQQRTDAF
;
A
#
# COMPACT_ATOMS: atom_id res chain seq x y z
N MET A 1 -3.02 8.44 14.42
CA MET A 1 -3.25 9.62 13.55
C MET A 1 -1.93 9.98 12.86
N ILE A 2 -1.95 10.17 11.53
CA ILE A 2 -0.79 10.63 10.74
C ILE A 2 -1.11 12.04 10.27
N GLN A 3 -0.15 12.97 10.41
CA GLN A 3 -0.32 14.36 9.95
C GLN A 3 0.72 14.68 8.88
N ILE A 4 0.26 15.17 7.75
CA ILE A 4 1.07 15.62 6.62
C ILE A 4 0.81 17.12 6.46
N GLN A 5 1.88 17.91 6.41
CA GLN A 5 1.78 19.37 6.29
C GLN A 5 2.76 19.86 5.22
N HIS A 6 2.22 20.57 4.23
CA HIS A 6 2.96 21.19 3.13
C HIS A 6 3.91 20.25 2.39
N LEU A 7 3.53 18.97 2.26
CA LEU A 7 4.40 17.98 1.64
C LEU A 7 4.44 18.20 0.12
N THR A 8 5.62 18.52 -0.37
CA THR A 8 5.95 18.59 -1.80
C THR A 8 7.05 17.58 -2.09
N ILE A 9 6.87 16.72 -3.07
CA ILE A 9 7.84 15.71 -3.53
C ILE A 9 8.28 16.07 -4.93
N THR A 10 9.59 16.19 -5.15
CA THR A 10 10.18 16.55 -6.44
C THR A 10 11.20 15.52 -6.89
N HIS A 11 11.14 15.13 -8.15
CA HIS A 11 12.14 14.28 -8.78
C HIS A 11 13.41 15.07 -9.07
N THR A 12 14.56 14.65 -8.55
CA THR A 12 15.80 15.46 -8.56
C THR A 12 16.45 15.63 -9.93
N LYS A 13 16.24 14.70 -10.88
CA LYS A 13 16.89 14.74 -12.20
C LYS A 13 16.23 15.74 -13.16
N ASP A 14 14.90 15.81 -13.17
CA ASP A 14 14.14 16.62 -14.11
C ASP A 14 13.33 17.73 -13.43
N LEU A 15 13.47 17.86 -12.10
CA LEU A 15 12.79 18.85 -11.26
C LEU A 15 11.26 18.81 -11.42
N ARG A 16 10.72 17.64 -11.72
CA ARG A 16 9.30 17.42 -11.85
C ARG A 16 8.69 17.22 -10.47
N GLU A 17 7.70 18.03 -10.13
CA GLU A 17 6.88 17.80 -8.94
C GLU A 17 6.00 16.55 -9.15
N LEU A 18 6.01 15.66 -8.17
CA LEU A 18 5.18 14.47 -8.11
C LEU A 18 4.00 14.66 -7.15
N VAL A 19 4.24 15.38 -6.05
CA VAL A 19 3.22 15.76 -5.07
C VAL A 19 3.41 17.25 -4.81
N HIS A 20 2.33 18.02 -4.77
CA HIS A 20 2.35 19.46 -4.54
C HIS A 20 1.51 19.83 -3.33
N ASP A 21 2.14 20.42 -2.32
CA ASP A 21 1.52 21.01 -1.12
C ASP A 21 0.44 20.13 -0.47
N LEU A 22 0.72 18.83 -0.32
CA LEU A 22 -0.22 17.92 0.31
C LEU A 22 -0.37 18.24 1.81
N ASN A 23 -1.59 18.53 2.20
CA ASN A 23 -2.01 18.75 3.58
C ASN A 23 -3.12 17.78 3.93
N LEU A 24 -2.88 16.86 4.87
CA LEU A 24 -3.83 15.81 5.24
C LEU A 24 -3.59 15.34 6.66
N THR A 25 -4.67 15.05 7.36
CA THR A 25 -4.66 14.32 8.63
C THR A 25 -5.42 13.01 8.46
N ILE A 26 -4.73 11.90 8.64
CA ILE A 26 -5.32 10.55 8.57
C ILE A 26 -5.64 10.10 9.98
N ALA A 27 -6.92 9.83 10.23
CA ALA A 27 -7.38 9.33 11.51
C ALA A 27 -6.99 7.86 11.73
N THR A 28 -7.02 7.41 12.98
CA THR A 28 -6.84 5.99 13.29
C THR A 28 -8.05 5.20 12.76
N GLY A 29 -7.78 4.11 12.08
CA GLY A 29 -8.80 3.26 11.45
C GLY A 29 -9.27 3.70 10.07
N GLU A 30 -8.84 4.89 9.59
CA GLU A 30 -9.22 5.43 8.29
C GLU A 30 -8.59 4.65 7.13
N LYS A 31 -9.34 4.51 6.03
CA LYS A 31 -8.93 3.87 4.78
C LYS A 31 -8.64 4.92 3.72
N VAL A 32 -7.37 5.10 3.40
CA VAL A 32 -6.91 6.13 2.48
C VAL A 32 -6.40 5.51 1.20
N ALA A 33 -7.05 5.81 0.09
CA ALA A 33 -6.63 5.38 -1.23
C ALA A 33 -5.76 6.46 -1.91
N ILE A 34 -4.66 6.06 -2.53
CA ILE A 34 -3.84 6.92 -3.38
C ILE A 34 -4.06 6.50 -4.83
N ILE A 35 -4.55 7.41 -5.64
CA ILE A 35 -4.86 7.18 -7.06
C ILE A 35 -4.11 8.16 -7.96
N GLY A 36 -4.03 7.86 -9.26
CA GLY A 36 -3.38 8.69 -10.26
C GLY A 36 -2.74 7.85 -11.36
N GLU A 37 -2.37 8.46 -12.47
CA GLU A 37 -1.71 7.78 -13.59
C GLU A 37 -0.37 7.16 -13.17
N GLU A 38 0.13 6.22 -13.98
CA GLU A 38 1.46 5.64 -13.79
C GLU A 38 2.55 6.72 -13.85
N GLY A 39 3.53 6.64 -12.97
CA GLY A 39 4.62 7.62 -12.88
C GLY A 39 4.27 8.92 -12.15
N ASN A 40 3.07 9.09 -11.60
CA ASN A 40 2.65 10.28 -10.86
C ASN A 40 3.16 10.33 -9.40
N GLY A 41 4.00 9.38 -8.98
CA GLY A 41 4.64 9.43 -7.66
C GLY A 41 3.84 8.76 -6.53
N LYS A 42 2.84 7.92 -6.83
CA LYS A 42 2.04 7.20 -5.83
C LYS A 42 2.91 6.36 -4.88
N SER A 43 3.73 5.47 -5.43
CA SER A 43 4.64 4.62 -4.63
C SER A 43 5.71 5.45 -3.92
N SER A 44 6.12 6.60 -4.47
CA SER A 44 7.04 7.53 -3.79
C SER A 44 6.40 8.17 -2.56
N LEU A 45 5.14 8.60 -2.67
CA LEU A 45 4.38 9.11 -1.54
C LEU A 45 4.18 8.02 -0.49
N LEU A 46 3.73 6.83 -0.91
CA LEU A 46 3.52 5.70 0.01
C LEU A 46 4.81 5.34 0.75
N ALA A 47 5.93 5.22 0.06
CA ALA A 47 7.23 4.88 0.65
C ALA A 47 7.71 5.95 1.66
N LEU A 48 7.47 7.24 1.41
CA LEU A 48 7.73 8.30 2.38
C LEU A 48 6.82 8.20 3.61
N LEU A 49 5.56 7.82 3.45
CA LEU A 49 4.65 7.59 4.57
C LEU A 49 5.07 6.38 5.41
N VAL A 50 5.59 5.33 4.76
CA VAL A 50 6.18 4.16 5.45
C VAL A 50 7.38 4.59 6.28
N ASN A 51 8.35 5.30 5.68
CA ASN A 51 9.54 5.76 6.38
C ASN A 51 9.98 7.17 5.91
N PRO A 52 9.57 8.23 6.63
CA PRO A 52 9.93 9.60 6.30
C PRO A 52 11.44 9.90 6.31
N LYS A 53 12.24 9.02 6.91
CA LYS A 53 13.72 9.17 6.96
C LYS A 53 14.43 8.52 5.78
N THR A 54 13.71 7.83 4.91
CA THR A 54 14.32 7.18 3.74
C THR A 54 14.83 8.23 2.75
N HIS A 55 16.13 8.16 2.45
CA HIS A 55 16.72 8.94 1.40
C HIS A 55 16.56 8.23 0.05
N PHE A 56 15.68 8.76 -0.78
CA PHE A 56 15.59 8.34 -2.17
C PHE A 56 16.58 9.19 -2.97
N GLY A 57 17.64 8.59 -3.53
CA GLY A 57 18.67 9.32 -4.27
C GLY A 57 18.19 10.09 -5.51
N HIS A 58 16.94 9.87 -5.92
CA HIS A 58 16.30 10.51 -7.07
C HIS A 58 15.10 11.38 -6.68
N LEU A 59 14.79 11.51 -5.39
CA LEU A 59 13.69 12.33 -4.88
C LEU A 59 14.19 13.29 -3.81
N SER A 60 13.63 14.49 -3.79
CA SER A 60 13.69 15.42 -2.66
C SER A 60 12.27 15.71 -2.18
N TYR A 61 12.12 16.03 -0.91
CA TYR A 61 10.84 16.46 -0.39
C TYR A 61 10.99 17.61 0.61
N GLU A 62 9.95 18.42 0.69
CA GLU A 62 9.76 19.49 1.66
C GLU A 62 8.45 19.27 2.42
N GLY A 63 8.31 19.91 3.56
CA GLY A 63 7.16 19.73 4.44
C GLY A 63 7.44 18.76 5.59
N THR A 64 6.40 18.36 6.31
CA THR A 64 6.50 17.50 7.48
C THR A 64 5.52 16.34 7.43
N ILE A 65 5.98 15.18 7.90
CA ILE A 65 5.18 13.99 8.13
C ILE A 65 5.35 13.60 9.59
N ASN A 66 4.30 13.78 10.38
CA ASN A 66 4.25 13.35 11.77
C ASN A 66 3.43 12.07 11.85
N LYS A 67 4.08 10.97 12.18
CA LYS A 67 3.50 9.64 12.30
C LYS A 67 3.76 9.09 13.70
N PRO A 68 2.80 8.38 14.32
CA PRO A 68 3.03 7.70 15.58
C PRO A 68 4.11 6.62 15.41
N ASP A 69 4.86 6.37 16.47
CA ASP A 69 5.76 5.23 16.57
C ASP A 69 4.97 3.96 16.89
N SER A 70 4.13 3.56 15.94
CA SER A 70 3.26 2.38 16.04
C SER A 70 3.76 1.29 15.10
N PRO A 71 3.55 0.01 15.45
CA PRO A 71 3.85 -1.09 14.56
C PRO A 71 3.14 -0.94 13.22
N GLN A 72 3.85 -1.19 12.15
CA GLN A 72 3.34 -1.05 10.79
C GLN A 72 3.82 -2.17 9.90
N VAL A 73 3.04 -2.48 8.88
CA VAL A 73 3.41 -3.41 7.82
C VAL A 73 3.37 -2.72 6.46
N TYR A 74 4.24 -3.15 5.57
CA TYR A 74 4.28 -2.69 4.19
C TYR A 74 4.29 -3.88 3.25
N ILE A 75 3.32 -3.92 2.37
CA ILE A 75 3.18 -4.93 1.32
C ILE A 75 3.48 -4.24 -0.01
N PRO A 76 4.68 -4.45 -0.56
CA PRO A 76 5.07 -3.87 -1.83
C PRO A 76 4.38 -4.56 -2.99
N GLN A 77 4.28 -3.89 -4.12
CA GLN A 77 3.74 -4.44 -5.37
C GLN A 77 4.46 -5.72 -5.80
N GLN A 78 5.77 -5.81 -5.56
CA GLN A 78 6.57 -6.99 -5.88
C GLN A 78 7.51 -7.35 -4.73
N ILE A 79 7.67 -8.65 -4.51
CA ILE A 79 8.71 -9.16 -3.60
C ILE A 79 10.09 -8.78 -4.14
N SER A 80 10.96 -8.25 -3.28
CA SER A 80 12.33 -7.91 -3.66
C SER A 80 13.12 -9.12 -4.13
N ASP A 81 14.11 -8.90 -5.00
CA ASP A 81 14.94 -9.98 -5.56
C ASP A 81 15.66 -10.79 -4.48
N ASP A 82 16.09 -10.15 -3.39
CA ASP A 82 16.71 -10.82 -2.26
C ASP A 82 15.78 -11.86 -1.63
N LEU A 83 14.52 -11.49 -1.42
CA LEU A 83 13.51 -12.39 -0.87
C LEU A 83 13.10 -13.48 -1.84
N GLN A 84 13.13 -13.22 -3.15
CA GLN A 84 12.80 -14.23 -4.16
C GLN A 84 13.75 -15.42 -4.16
N SER A 85 14.98 -15.24 -3.68
CA SER A 85 15.99 -16.31 -3.56
C SER A 85 15.82 -17.21 -2.33
N LEU A 86 14.95 -16.81 -1.39
CA LEU A 86 14.67 -17.60 -0.19
C LEU A 86 13.76 -18.78 -0.48
N THR A 87 13.87 -19.81 0.37
CA THR A 87 12.86 -20.87 0.45
C THR A 87 11.64 -20.36 1.22
N LEU A 88 10.49 -21.01 1.06
CA LEU A 88 9.31 -20.70 1.88
C LEU A 88 9.60 -20.89 3.37
N ASN A 89 10.37 -21.93 3.74
CA ASN A 89 10.77 -22.16 5.12
C ASN A 89 11.58 -20.98 5.67
N ASP A 90 12.56 -20.50 4.93
CA ASP A 90 13.38 -19.36 5.39
C ASP A 90 12.55 -18.08 5.45
N TYR A 91 11.67 -17.86 4.49
CA TYR A 91 10.80 -16.69 4.44
C TYR A 91 9.86 -16.61 5.64
N PHE A 92 9.27 -17.73 6.05
CA PHE A 92 8.32 -17.73 7.17
C PHE A 92 9.00 -17.91 8.54
N PHE A 93 10.16 -18.58 8.64
CA PHE A 93 10.68 -19.03 9.91
C PHE A 93 12.12 -18.59 10.25
N ALA A 94 12.85 -17.94 9.34
CA ALA A 94 14.21 -17.48 9.65
C ALA A 94 14.24 -16.30 10.64
N ASP A 95 13.20 -15.46 10.64
CA ASP A 95 13.09 -14.30 11.52
C ASP A 95 11.66 -14.25 12.10
N THR A 96 11.50 -14.93 13.25
CA THR A 96 10.17 -15.29 13.77
C THR A 96 9.73 -14.56 15.03
N TYR A 97 10.53 -13.61 15.53
CA TYR A 97 10.31 -13.01 16.84
C TYR A 97 8.97 -12.28 17.00
N ASP A 98 8.34 -11.88 15.88
CA ASP A 98 7.13 -11.06 15.89
C ASP A 98 5.92 -11.73 15.19
N LEU A 99 5.97 -13.01 14.82
CA LEU A 99 4.86 -13.66 14.14
C LEU A 99 3.85 -14.26 15.13
N ASP A 100 2.59 -13.88 14.99
CA ASP A 100 1.48 -14.62 15.59
C ASP A 100 1.12 -15.83 14.72
N TYR A 101 1.55 -16.99 15.14
CA TYR A 101 1.32 -18.24 14.41
C TYR A 101 -0.16 -18.58 14.26
N ALA A 102 -1.01 -18.25 15.22
CA ALA A 102 -2.44 -18.49 15.12
C ALA A 102 -3.04 -17.67 13.96
N THR A 103 -2.66 -16.40 13.88
CA THR A 103 -3.05 -15.52 12.76
C THR A 103 -2.43 -15.98 11.44
N LEU A 104 -1.17 -16.42 11.43
CA LEU A 104 -0.49 -16.93 10.23
C LEU A 104 -1.26 -18.08 9.57
N TYR A 105 -1.60 -19.11 10.35
CA TYR A 105 -2.33 -20.28 9.83
C TYR A 105 -3.77 -19.95 9.46
N ARG A 106 -4.45 -19.09 10.21
CA ARG A 106 -5.78 -18.60 9.88
C ARG A 106 -5.78 -17.86 8.55
N LEU A 107 -4.84 -16.95 8.32
CA LEU A 107 -4.72 -16.22 7.06
C LEU A 107 -4.38 -17.14 5.88
N ALA A 108 -3.58 -18.18 6.10
CA ALA A 108 -3.31 -19.18 5.07
C ALA A 108 -4.59 -19.90 4.62
N ASP A 109 -5.43 -20.29 5.58
CA ASP A 109 -6.72 -20.92 5.30
C ASP A 109 -7.67 -19.96 4.56
N GLU A 110 -7.84 -18.75 5.06
CA GLU A 110 -8.68 -17.72 4.45
C GLU A 110 -8.25 -17.36 3.01
N LEU A 111 -6.95 -17.31 2.74
CA LEU A 111 -6.37 -17.01 1.42
C LEU A 111 -6.20 -18.28 0.54
N HIS A 112 -6.66 -19.42 1.02
CA HIS A 112 -6.52 -20.72 0.32
C HIS A 112 -5.07 -21.01 -0.11
N PHE A 113 -4.12 -20.76 0.80
CA PHE A 113 -2.73 -21.12 0.63
C PHE A 113 -2.40 -22.33 1.51
N ASP A 114 -1.90 -23.39 0.90
CA ASP A 114 -1.54 -24.61 1.62
C ASP A 114 -0.42 -24.35 2.63
N SER A 115 -0.76 -24.32 3.92
CA SER A 115 0.18 -24.04 5.01
C SER A 115 1.25 -25.12 5.20
N GLU A 116 1.07 -26.35 4.70
CA GLU A 116 2.11 -27.39 4.73
C GLU A 116 3.33 -26.96 3.92
N ARG A 117 3.14 -26.10 2.93
CA ARG A 117 4.23 -25.55 2.10
C ARG A 117 5.12 -24.57 2.86
N PHE A 118 4.70 -23.99 3.97
CA PHE A 118 5.52 -23.02 4.73
C PHE A 118 6.88 -23.61 5.13
N ALA A 119 6.92 -24.89 5.51
CA ALA A 119 8.17 -25.58 5.89
C ALA A 119 8.91 -26.21 4.70
N SER A 120 8.54 -25.89 3.48
CA SER A 120 9.16 -26.50 2.29
C SER A 120 10.41 -25.76 1.82
N SER A 121 11.25 -26.48 1.07
CA SER A 121 12.41 -25.91 0.36
C SER A 121 12.04 -25.26 -0.99
N GLN A 122 10.75 -25.05 -1.26
CA GLN A 122 10.30 -24.39 -2.47
C GLN A 122 10.77 -22.92 -2.48
N LEU A 123 11.40 -22.49 -3.58
CA LEU A 123 11.85 -21.11 -3.74
C LEU A 123 10.67 -20.17 -4.02
N ILE A 124 10.70 -18.97 -3.41
CA ILE A 124 9.71 -17.92 -3.67
C ILE A 124 9.68 -17.54 -5.16
N SER A 125 10.84 -17.52 -5.83
CA SER A 125 10.92 -17.23 -7.26
C SER A 125 10.07 -18.18 -8.13
N SER A 126 9.81 -19.41 -7.66
CA SER A 126 9.00 -20.41 -8.38
C SER A 126 7.49 -20.22 -8.21
N LEU A 127 7.05 -19.34 -7.34
CA LEU A 127 5.65 -19.06 -7.10
C LEU A 127 5.07 -18.17 -8.21
N SER A 128 3.77 -18.34 -8.49
CA SER A 128 3.02 -17.42 -9.32
C SER A 128 2.90 -16.03 -8.67
N GLY A 129 2.56 -15.00 -9.44
CA GLY A 129 2.34 -13.63 -8.92
C GLY A 129 1.31 -13.61 -7.78
N GLY A 130 0.17 -14.26 -7.98
CA GLY A 130 -0.88 -14.37 -6.96
C GLY A 130 -0.42 -15.12 -5.70
N GLU A 131 0.35 -16.20 -5.82
CA GLU A 131 0.90 -16.90 -4.66
C GLU A 131 1.93 -16.04 -3.90
N LYS A 132 2.77 -15.28 -4.62
CA LYS A 132 3.72 -14.34 -4.01
C LYS A 132 3.01 -13.28 -3.18
N LEU A 133 1.91 -12.76 -3.69
CA LEU A 133 1.11 -11.79 -2.95
C LEU A 133 0.44 -12.43 -1.72
N LYS A 134 -0.13 -13.64 -1.85
CA LYS A 134 -0.71 -14.36 -0.72
C LYS A 134 0.29 -14.54 0.42
N ILE A 135 1.51 -15.00 0.14
CA ILE A 135 2.52 -15.19 1.20
C ILE A 135 2.97 -13.88 1.83
N GLN A 136 2.99 -12.77 1.09
CA GLN A 136 3.26 -11.44 1.67
C GLN A 136 2.12 -11.03 2.62
N LEU A 137 0.86 -11.14 2.19
CA LEU A 137 -0.30 -10.84 3.02
C LEU A 137 -0.28 -11.70 4.29
N ILE A 138 -0.10 -13.01 4.15
CA ILE A 138 -0.08 -13.95 5.28
C ILE A 138 1.01 -13.59 6.29
N ARG A 139 2.25 -13.37 5.84
CA ARG A 139 3.38 -13.11 6.72
C ARG A 139 3.29 -11.73 7.38
N GLU A 140 3.05 -10.70 6.58
CA GLU A 140 3.07 -9.33 7.10
C GLU A 140 1.86 -9.06 8.02
N LEU A 141 0.66 -9.55 7.69
CA LEU A 141 -0.52 -9.37 8.53
C LEU A 141 -0.55 -10.28 9.76
N ALA A 142 0.31 -11.30 9.83
CA ALA A 142 0.52 -12.07 11.04
C ALA A 142 1.48 -11.39 12.06
N ARG A 143 2.05 -10.24 11.72
CA ARG A 143 2.87 -9.42 12.62
C ARG A 143 1.99 -8.40 13.35
N PRO A 144 2.37 -7.96 14.56
CA PRO A 144 1.69 -6.85 15.21
C PRO A 144 1.73 -5.59 14.33
N HIS A 145 0.58 -4.98 14.10
CA HIS A 145 0.48 -3.76 13.29
C HIS A 145 -0.74 -2.93 13.65
N ASP A 146 -0.62 -1.62 13.52
CA ASP A 146 -1.70 -0.64 13.64
C ASP A 146 -1.92 0.11 12.33
N ILE A 147 -0.90 0.11 11.44
CA ILE A 147 -0.92 0.79 10.16
C ILE A 147 -0.50 -0.20 9.07
N ASN A 148 -1.30 -0.29 8.02
CA ASN A 148 -1.02 -1.10 6.84
C ASN A 148 -0.78 -0.19 5.64
N PHE A 149 0.31 -0.43 4.93
CA PHE A 149 0.63 0.20 3.66
C PHE A 149 0.61 -0.87 2.57
N LEU A 150 -0.23 -0.69 1.53
CA LEU A 150 -0.38 -1.66 0.45
C LEU A 150 -0.11 -0.97 -0.89
N ASP A 151 0.89 -1.45 -1.63
CA ASP A 151 1.26 -0.88 -2.93
C ASP A 151 0.71 -1.76 -4.06
N GLU A 152 -0.39 -1.33 -4.67
CA GLU A 152 -1.12 -2.02 -5.74
C GLU A 152 -1.42 -3.51 -5.44
N PRO A 153 -2.06 -3.81 -4.29
CA PRO A 153 -2.26 -5.18 -3.84
C PRO A 153 -3.24 -5.98 -4.73
N SER A 154 -3.99 -5.31 -5.59
CA SER A 154 -4.98 -5.93 -6.47
C SER A 154 -4.38 -6.57 -7.74
N ASN A 155 -3.11 -6.31 -8.05
CA ASN A 155 -2.48 -6.88 -9.22
C ASN A 155 -2.29 -8.40 -9.08
N ASP A 156 -2.57 -9.13 -10.15
CA ASP A 156 -2.42 -10.61 -10.23
C ASP A 156 -3.29 -11.42 -9.25
N MET A 157 -4.32 -10.82 -8.63
CA MET A 157 -5.24 -11.52 -7.73
C MET A 157 -6.29 -12.34 -8.48
N ASP A 158 -6.58 -13.53 -7.95
CA ASP A 158 -7.81 -14.23 -8.28
C ASP A 158 -9.03 -13.58 -7.59
N LEU A 159 -10.22 -13.86 -8.09
CA LEU A 159 -11.46 -13.26 -7.60
C LEU A 159 -11.70 -13.51 -6.09
N THR A 160 -11.33 -14.68 -5.60
CA THR A 160 -11.50 -15.06 -4.19
C THR A 160 -10.59 -14.22 -3.29
N THR A 161 -9.33 -14.09 -3.67
CA THR A 161 -8.35 -13.25 -2.95
C THR A 161 -8.75 -11.77 -2.99
N MET A 162 -9.29 -11.29 -4.12
CA MET A 162 -9.80 -9.92 -4.24
C MET A 162 -11.00 -9.68 -3.30
N THR A 163 -11.94 -10.61 -3.24
CA THR A 163 -13.09 -10.51 -2.32
C THR A 163 -12.60 -10.46 -0.87
N TRP A 164 -11.67 -11.33 -0.51
CA TRP A 164 -11.05 -11.33 0.82
C TRP A 164 -10.35 -9.98 1.13
N LEU A 165 -9.59 -9.42 0.19
CA LEU A 165 -8.90 -8.13 0.37
C LEU A 165 -9.89 -6.99 0.62
N LYS A 166 -10.99 -6.93 -0.13
CA LYS A 166 -12.06 -5.94 0.08
C LYS A 166 -12.65 -6.04 1.47
N ASP A 167 -13.02 -7.24 1.88
CA ASP A 167 -13.56 -7.51 3.20
C ASP A 167 -12.56 -7.17 4.31
N PHE A 168 -11.29 -7.51 4.13
CA PHE A 168 -10.22 -7.16 5.05
C PHE A 168 -10.07 -5.63 5.21
N ILE A 169 -9.97 -4.88 4.11
CA ILE A 169 -9.83 -3.43 4.17
C ILE A 169 -11.06 -2.81 4.83
N LYS A 170 -12.26 -3.20 4.39
CA LYS A 170 -13.52 -2.62 4.84
C LYS A 170 -13.78 -2.83 6.33
N HIS A 171 -13.49 -4.01 6.86
CA HIS A 171 -13.84 -4.39 8.23
C HIS A 171 -12.68 -4.28 9.23
N SER A 172 -11.47 -4.00 8.78
CA SER A 172 -10.33 -3.79 9.67
C SER A 172 -10.52 -2.55 10.55
N ASP A 173 -10.13 -2.64 11.81
CA ASP A 173 -10.03 -1.49 12.73
C ASP A 173 -8.72 -0.70 12.56
N LYS A 174 -7.81 -1.19 11.71
CA LYS A 174 -6.50 -0.60 11.46
C LYS A 174 -6.56 0.53 10.43
N THR A 175 -5.61 1.45 10.52
CA THR A 175 -5.38 2.45 9.47
C THR A 175 -4.79 1.75 8.25
N ILE A 176 -5.41 1.92 7.09
CA ILE A 176 -4.93 1.31 5.85
C ILE A 176 -4.72 2.40 4.81
N ILE A 177 -3.51 2.48 4.27
CA ILE A 177 -3.16 3.41 3.19
C ILE A 177 -2.73 2.55 2.01
N TYR A 178 -3.41 2.68 0.88
CA TYR A 178 -3.18 1.79 -0.24
C TYR A 178 -3.21 2.50 -1.59
N ILE A 179 -2.48 1.96 -2.54
CA ILE A 179 -2.52 2.36 -3.94
C ILE A 179 -3.36 1.33 -4.69
N SER A 180 -4.31 1.75 -5.50
CA SER A 180 -5.03 0.87 -6.42
C SER A 180 -5.55 1.62 -7.63
N HIS A 181 -5.73 0.88 -8.73
CA HIS A 181 -6.44 1.30 -9.93
C HIS A 181 -7.77 0.55 -10.09
N ASP A 182 -8.10 -0.35 -9.18
CA ASP A 182 -9.33 -1.13 -9.20
C ASP A 182 -10.49 -0.30 -8.64
N GLU A 183 -11.39 0.14 -9.53
CA GLU A 183 -12.54 0.98 -9.19
C GLU A 183 -13.49 0.31 -8.19
N ASP A 184 -13.66 -1.00 -8.31
CA ASP A 184 -14.55 -1.76 -7.43
C ASP A 184 -13.96 -1.91 -6.02
N LEU A 185 -12.63 -2.07 -5.89
CA LEU A 185 -11.95 -2.01 -4.60
C LEU A 185 -12.09 -0.61 -3.98
N LEU A 186 -11.81 0.44 -4.75
CA LEU A 186 -11.87 1.83 -4.29
C LEU A 186 -13.26 2.22 -3.81
N SER A 187 -14.30 1.91 -4.58
CA SER A 187 -15.70 2.27 -4.26
C SER A 187 -16.20 1.61 -2.98
N GLN A 188 -15.72 0.40 -2.67
CA GLN A 188 -16.18 -0.35 -1.51
C GLN A 188 -15.40 -0.09 -0.22
N THR A 189 -14.20 0.49 -0.32
CA THR A 189 -13.27 0.51 0.82
C THR A 189 -12.67 1.86 1.17
N ALA A 190 -12.64 2.86 0.26
CA ALA A 190 -11.99 4.13 0.52
C ALA A 190 -12.87 5.11 1.31
N ASP A 191 -12.34 5.64 2.43
CA ASP A 191 -12.94 6.75 3.17
C ASP A 191 -12.40 8.10 2.67
N THR A 192 -11.13 8.11 2.25
CA THR A 192 -10.42 9.30 1.75
C THR A 192 -9.60 8.94 0.52
N ILE A 193 -9.61 9.83 -0.46
CA ILE A 193 -8.86 9.66 -1.71
C ILE A 193 -7.83 10.77 -1.84
N ILE A 194 -6.57 10.39 -2.04
CA ILE A 194 -5.49 11.27 -2.49
C ILE A 194 -5.31 11.06 -3.98
N HIS A 195 -5.62 12.05 -4.78
CA HIS A 195 -5.42 11.97 -6.22
C HIS A 195 -4.21 12.78 -6.66
N LEU A 196 -3.26 12.10 -7.30
CA LEU A 196 -2.05 12.67 -7.87
C LEU A 196 -2.19 12.84 -9.38
N GLU A 197 -2.20 14.08 -9.85
CA GLU A 197 -2.30 14.43 -11.27
C GLU A 197 -1.05 15.18 -11.73
N LEU A 198 -0.50 14.81 -12.88
CA LEU A 198 0.54 15.57 -13.56
C LEU A 198 -0.07 16.46 -14.64
N LEU A 199 -0.01 17.75 -14.45
CA LEU A 199 -0.43 18.72 -15.46
C LEU A 199 0.62 18.78 -16.59
N LYS A 200 0.38 18.03 -17.68
CA LYS A 200 1.32 17.81 -18.81
C LYS A 200 1.94 19.10 -19.39
N ARG A 201 1.30 20.26 -19.25
CA ARG A 201 1.80 21.55 -19.78
C ARG A 201 2.69 22.34 -18.83
N ARG A 202 2.76 22.02 -17.52
CA ARG A 202 3.42 22.88 -16.51
C ARG A 202 4.50 22.19 -15.69
N ARG A 203 4.76 20.89 -15.87
CA ARG A 203 5.63 20.07 -15.00
C ARG A 203 5.28 20.18 -13.50
N GLN A 204 4.08 20.63 -13.21
CA GLN A 204 3.56 20.77 -11.85
C GLN A 204 2.57 19.67 -11.57
N ALA A 205 2.67 19.07 -10.38
CA ALA A 205 1.67 18.18 -9.87
C ALA A 205 0.46 18.97 -9.36
N ARG A 206 -0.70 18.38 -9.48
CA ARG A 206 -1.89 18.78 -8.72
C ARG A 206 -2.20 17.63 -7.77
N THR A 207 -2.27 17.95 -6.50
CA THR A 207 -2.66 17.00 -5.47
C THR A 207 -4.01 17.43 -4.95
N SER A 208 -5.01 16.56 -5.03
CA SER A 208 -6.32 16.79 -4.40
C SER A 208 -6.58 15.72 -3.35
N VAL A 209 -7.23 16.11 -2.27
CA VAL A 209 -7.67 15.24 -1.19
C VAL A 209 -9.17 15.37 -1.07
N GLU A 210 -9.85 14.25 -1.21
CA GLU A 210 -11.31 14.19 -1.08
C GLU A 210 -11.67 13.22 0.06
N HIS A 211 -12.39 13.74 1.05
CA HIS A 211 -12.96 12.93 2.14
C HIS A 211 -14.34 12.40 1.69
N LEU A 212 -14.33 11.56 0.68
CA LEU A 212 -15.51 11.00 0.05
C LEU A 212 -15.18 9.57 -0.39
N ASP A 213 -16.20 8.74 -0.42
CA ASP A 213 -16.05 7.45 -1.09
C ASP A 213 -15.77 7.66 -2.60
N TYR A 214 -15.24 6.64 -3.24
CA TYR A 214 -14.84 6.71 -4.64
C TYR A 214 -15.99 7.03 -5.59
N ASP A 215 -17.20 6.58 -5.31
CA ASP A 215 -18.38 6.80 -6.16
C ASP A 215 -18.73 8.31 -6.22
N ASN A 216 -18.73 8.97 -5.07
CA ASN A 216 -18.92 10.42 -4.99
C ASN A 216 -17.80 11.19 -5.68
N TYR A 217 -16.55 10.74 -5.52
CA TYR A 217 -15.39 11.32 -6.20
C TYR A 217 -15.49 11.18 -7.73
N SER A 218 -15.82 9.99 -8.24
CA SER A 218 -15.96 9.72 -9.68
C SER A 218 -17.07 10.55 -10.31
N GLN A 219 -18.21 10.70 -9.63
CA GLN A 219 -19.32 11.54 -10.09
C GLN A 219 -18.93 13.01 -10.21
N GLN A 220 -18.27 13.57 -9.17
CA GLN A 220 -17.83 14.96 -9.19
C GLN A 220 -16.86 15.27 -10.34
N ARG A 221 -16.02 14.32 -10.72
CA ARG A 221 -15.10 14.49 -11.86
C ARG A 221 -15.81 14.42 -13.20
N THR A 222 -16.80 13.54 -13.34
CA THR A 222 -17.59 13.43 -14.56
C THR A 222 -18.42 14.69 -14.81
N ASP A 223 -18.91 15.33 -13.76
CA ASP A 223 -19.69 16.58 -13.81
C ASP A 223 -18.81 17.83 -14.05
N ALA A 224 -17.48 17.72 -13.91
CA ALA A 224 -16.53 18.83 -14.06
C ALA A 224 -15.94 18.96 -15.48
N PHE A 225 -16.34 18.07 -16.42
CA PHE A 225 -15.98 18.07 -17.83
C PHE A 225 -17.22 18.16 -18.72
#